data_eddc270b897bf9981851fd3e5a4f049d
#
_entry.id   eddc270b897bf9981851fd3e5a4f049d
#
_cell.length_a   1.000
_cell.length_b   1.000
_cell.length_c   1.000
_cell.angle_alpha   90.00
_cell.angle_beta   90.00
_cell.angle_gamma   90.00
#
_symmetry.space_group_name_H-M   'P 1'
#
loop_
_entity.id
_entity.type
_entity.pdbx_description
1 polymer ?
#
loop_
_entity_poly.entity_id
_entity_poly.type
_entity_poly.pdbx_seq_one_letter_code
_entity_poly.pdbx_strand_id
1 'polypeptide(L)'
;QYLETPSFEYTDSIGKFLPDKERPDEGVFSFKDEKKWLSLRYDLTAPLARYVAKNYLELPKPFKRYQLGTVWRNEKPGPGRYREFLQFDADYVGTNNLQADAELCILISEILEKCGLTKSDYTVKISSRKITEEIFDQLKIKSTTQISTILRALDKIERLGWKEVVKLLGKGRMDKSGDFTKGANLTEKQIKLLEEKIKEATPNNKDVLEIIKIFKAYNFTNFKFDPSVIRGLEYYTGPIFEVNLTFDV
;
A
#
# COMPACT_ATOMS: atom_id res chain seq x y z
N GLN A 1 5.64 18.45 -11.31
CA GLN A 1 6.64 18.21 -12.34
C GLN A 1 6.50 16.78 -12.89
N TYR A 2 6.48 16.61 -14.23
CA TYR A 2 6.59 15.29 -14.83
C TYR A 2 8.03 14.79 -14.72
N LEU A 3 8.22 13.57 -14.24
CA LEU A 3 9.51 12.92 -14.18
C LEU A 3 9.35 11.43 -14.51
N GLU A 4 9.94 11.00 -15.59
CA GLU A 4 9.96 9.60 -16.01
C GLU A 4 11.23 8.91 -15.52
N THR A 5 11.06 7.78 -14.86
CA THR A 5 12.15 6.93 -14.38
C THR A 5 12.38 5.75 -15.35
N PRO A 6 13.57 5.13 -15.37
CA PRO A 6 13.86 4.00 -16.24
C PRO A 6 12.93 2.80 -16.00
N SER A 7 12.66 2.05 -17.07
CA SER A 7 11.90 0.80 -17.00
C SER A 7 12.71 -0.35 -16.39
N PHE A 8 14.02 -0.29 -16.50
CA PHE A 8 14.98 -1.25 -15.93
C PHE A 8 15.73 -0.61 -14.78
N GLU A 9 15.91 -1.37 -13.72
CA GLU A 9 16.72 -0.98 -12.57
C GLU A 9 17.66 -2.13 -12.19
N TYR A 10 18.79 -1.80 -11.60
CA TYR A 10 19.61 -2.82 -10.95
C TYR A 10 18.82 -3.44 -9.80
N THR A 11 18.75 -4.77 -9.77
CA THR A 11 17.99 -5.51 -8.75
C THR A 11 18.40 -5.12 -7.32
N ASP A 12 19.69 -4.89 -7.09
CA ASP A 12 20.22 -4.42 -5.80
C ASP A 12 19.67 -3.04 -5.40
N SER A 13 19.39 -2.18 -6.39
CA SER A 13 18.87 -0.83 -6.14
C SER A 13 17.41 -0.82 -5.68
N ILE A 14 16.62 -1.79 -6.14
CA ILE A 14 15.20 -1.94 -5.78
C ILE A 14 14.97 -2.99 -4.70
N GLY A 15 16.00 -3.73 -4.32
CA GLY A 15 15.92 -4.90 -3.44
C GLY A 15 15.28 -4.65 -2.07
N LYS A 16 15.29 -3.42 -1.55
CA LYS A 16 14.58 -3.06 -0.31
C LYS A 16 13.06 -3.07 -0.46
N PHE A 17 12.57 -2.94 -1.66
CA PHE A 17 11.15 -2.87 -2.01
C PHE A 17 10.64 -4.16 -2.65
N LEU A 18 11.53 -5.15 -2.87
CA LEU A 18 11.14 -6.45 -3.40
C LEU A 18 10.28 -7.21 -2.39
N PRO A 19 9.26 -7.92 -2.86
CA PRO A 19 8.41 -8.76 -2.01
C PRO A 19 9.18 -9.84 -1.27
N ASP A 20 10.23 -10.37 -1.89
CA ASP A 20 11.14 -11.35 -1.31
C ASP A 20 12.60 -11.01 -1.68
N LYS A 21 13.44 -10.82 -0.66
CA LYS A 21 14.87 -10.51 -0.86
C LYS A 21 15.71 -11.74 -1.20
N GLU A 22 15.25 -12.93 -0.81
CA GLU A 22 15.94 -14.20 -1.04
C GLU A 22 15.60 -14.78 -2.42
N ARG A 23 14.47 -14.37 -2.99
CA ARG A 23 14.00 -14.78 -4.32
C ARG A 23 13.64 -13.56 -5.14
N PRO A 24 14.62 -12.87 -5.73
CA PRO A 24 14.38 -11.61 -6.46
C PRO A 24 13.53 -11.78 -7.72
N ASP A 25 13.35 -12.99 -8.21
CA ASP A 25 12.50 -13.37 -9.33
C ASP A 25 11.04 -13.67 -8.91
N GLU A 26 10.73 -13.78 -7.62
CA GLU A 26 9.37 -13.92 -7.13
C GLU A 26 8.68 -12.55 -7.08
N GLY A 27 7.70 -12.34 -7.95
CA GLY A 27 6.95 -11.08 -8.09
C GLY A 27 7.58 -10.04 -9.00
N VAL A 28 8.81 -10.23 -9.45
CA VAL A 28 9.55 -9.29 -10.32
C VAL A 28 10.14 -10.04 -11.52
N PHE A 29 10.09 -9.41 -12.70
CA PHE A 29 10.82 -9.91 -13.87
C PHE A 29 12.26 -9.44 -13.81
N SER A 30 13.17 -10.39 -13.66
CA SER A 30 14.59 -10.13 -13.58
C SER A 30 15.36 -10.93 -14.63
N PHE A 31 16.44 -10.36 -15.13
CA PHE A 31 17.37 -11.02 -16.06
C PHE A 31 18.81 -10.59 -15.76
N LYS A 32 19.74 -11.42 -16.18
CA LYS A 32 21.16 -11.16 -15.96
C LYS A 32 21.76 -10.48 -17.17
N ASP A 33 22.40 -9.34 -16.94
CA ASP A 33 23.21 -8.63 -17.91
C ASP A 33 24.67 -8.71 -17.46
N GLU A 34 25.46 -9.52 -18.16
CA GLU A 34 26.82 -9.88 -17.79
C GLU A 34 26.93 -10.37 -16.34
N LYS A 35 27.43 -9.49 -15.43
CA LYS A 35 27.64 -9.81 -14.00
C LYS A 35 26.56 -9.24 -13.08
N LYS A 36 25.63 -8.45 -13.60
CA LYS A 36 24.63 -7.75 -12.80
C LYS A 36 23.23 -8.26 -13.12
N TRP A 37 22.37 -8.25 -12.12
CA TRP A 37 20.96 -8.48 -12.31
C TRP A 37 20.24 -7.17 -12.57
N LEU A 38 19.41 -7.15 -13.60
CA LEU A 38 18.49 -6.08 -13.94
C LEU A 38 17.06 -6.60 -13.70
N SER A 39 16.19 -5.73 -13.24
CA SER A 39 14.78 -6.02 -13.05
C SER A 39 13.91 -5.00 -13.74
N LEU A 40 12.80 -5.43 -14.29
CA LEU A 40 11.72 -4.54 -14.70
C LEU A 40 11.09 -3.91 -13.46
N ARG A 41 10.81 -2.62 -13.51
CA ARG A 41 10.12 -1.93 -12.40
C ARG A 41 8.72 -2.52 -12.18
N TYR A 42 8.40 -2.88 -10.95
CA TYR A 42 7.09 -3.40 -10.56
C TYR A 42 6.15 -2.31 -9.98
N ASP A 43 6.69 -1.13 -9.72
CA ASP A 43 6.00 0.11 -9.39
C ASP A 43 6.82 1.32 -9.92
N LEU A 44 6.31 2.53 -9.72
CA LEU A 44 7.00 3.76 -10.07
C LEU A 44 7.67 4.42 -8.85
N THR A 45 7.43 3.92 -7.65
CA THR A 45 7.93 4.44 -6.37
C THR A 45 9.39 4.05 -6.14
N ALA A 46 9.76 2.79 -6.37
CA ALA A 46 11.13 2.32 -6.14
C ALA A 46 12.16 3.03 -7.02
N PRO A 47 11.94 3.20 -8.35
CA PRO A 47 12.80 4.01 -9.20
C PRO A 47 12.87 5.48 -8.79
N LEU A 48 11.74 6.06 -8.34
CA LEU A 48 11.71 7.42 -7.80
C LEU A 48 12.59 7.54 -6.56
N ALA A 49 12.47 6.61 -5.61
CA ALA A 49 13.27 6.62 -4.38
C ALA A 49 14.77 6.63 -4.69
N ARG A 50 15.20 5.84 -5.68
CA ARG A 50 16.58 5.84 -6.16
C ARG A 50 16.99 7.18 -6.79
N TYR A 51 16.13 7.74 -7.64
CA TYR A 51 16.38 9.06 -8.26
C TYR A 51 16.53 10.15 -7.21
N VAL A 52 15.60 10.19 -6.24
CA VAL A 52 15.63 11.16 -5.14
C VAL A 52 16.87 10.98 -4.28
N ALA A 53 17.24 9.75 -3.92
CA ALA A 53 18.44 9.49 -3.13
C ALA A 53 19.72 10.01 -3.82
N LYS A 54 19.81 9.84 -5.14
CA LYS A 54 20.96 10.32 -5.94
C LYS A 54 21.02 11.84 -6.05
N ASN A 55 19.87 12.52 -6.16
CA ASN A 55 19.79 13.95 -6.45
C ASN A 55 19.23 14.77 -5.27
N TYR A 56 19.24 14.22 -4.06
CA TYR A 56 18.52 14.76 -2.90
C TYR A 56 18.83 16.21 -2.56
N LEU A 57 20.11 16.61 -2.71
CA LEU A 57 20.56 17.97 -2.39
C LEU A 57 20.15 19.01 -3.44
N GLU A 58 19.92 18.58 -4.68
CA GLU A 58 19.59 19.44 -5.83
C GLU A 58 18.06 19.61 -6.01
N LEU A 59 17.28 18.71 -5.43
CA LEU A 59 15.82 18.72 -5.57
C LEU A 59 15.18 19.78 -4.67
N PRO A 60 14.16 20.53 -5.17
CA PRO A 60 13.37 21.42 -4.32
C PRO A 60 12.64 20.63 -3.24
N LYS A 61 12.33 21.28 -2.10
CA LYS A 61 11.58 20.66 -1.00
C LYS A 61 10.35 21.49 -0.66
N PRO A 62 9.13 20.92 -0.74
CA PRO A 62 8.84 19.55 -1.17
C PRO A 62 9.05 19.36 -2.68
N PHE A 63 9.58 18.22 -3.08
CA PHE A 63 9.64 17.79 -4.46
C PHE A 63 8.32 17.12 -4.83
N LYS A 64 7.59 17.74 -5.76
CA LYS A 64 6.31 17.23 -6.27
C LYS A 64 6.51 16.68 -7.66
N ARG A 65 6.21 15.40 -7.86
CA ARG A 65 6.31 14.78 -9.18
C ARG A 65 5.06 13.95 -9.51
N TYR A 66 4.86 13.68 -10.78
CA TYR A 66 3.94 12.67 -11.27
C TYR A 66 4.55 11.94 -12.46
N GLN A 67 4.10 10.71 -12.66
CA GLN A 67 4.49 9.86 -13.78
C GLN A 67 3.33 8.96 -14.18
N LEU A 68 3.14 8.77 -15.48
CA LEU A 68 2.36 7.68 -16.06
C LEU A 68 3.34 6.73 -16.72
N GLY A 69 3.32 5.46 -16.38
CA GLY A 69 4.26 4.51 -16.95
C GLY A 69 3.83 3.06 -16.79
N THR A 70 4.31 2.22 -17.70
CA THR A 70 4.09 0.78 -17.61
C THR A 70 4.91 0.19 -16.47
N VAL A 71 4.29 -0.72 -15.72
CA VAL A 71 4.92 -1.55 -14.69
C VAL A 71 4.65 -3.02 -14.95
N TRP A 72 5.54 -3.86 -14.42
CA TRP A 72 5.49 -5.31 -14.67
C TRP A 72 5.54 -6.07 -13.36
N ARG A 73 4.60 -7.03 -13.20
CA ARG A 73 4.53 -7.88 -12.00
C ARG A 73 4.55 -9.35 -12.39
N ASN A 74 5.50 -10.08 -11.87
CA ASN A 74 5.62 -11.52 -12.11
C ASN A 74 4.70 -12.31 -11.15
N GLU A 75 3.42 -11.91 -11.14
CA GLU A 75 2.38 -12.56 -10.35
C GLU A 75 1.50 -13.45 -11.23
N LYS A 76 0.76 -14.35 -10.59
CA LYS A 76 -0.22 -15.18 -11.29
C LYS A 76 -1.33 -14.29 -11.85
N PRO A 77 -1.56 -14.28 -13.18
CA PRO A 77 -2.60 -13.46 -13.80
C PRO A 77 -4.00 -13.91 -13.39
N GLY A 78 -4.95 -12.98 -13.44
CA GLY A 78 -6.35 -13.24 -13.13
C GLY A 78 -7.24 -12.08 -13.61
N PRO A 79 -8.55 -12.16 -13.39
CA PRO A 79 -9.46 -11.07 -13.71
C PRO A 79 -8.99 -9.76 -13.04
N GLY A 80 -8.83 -8.68 -13.83
CA GLY A 80 -8.32 -7.40 -13.35
C GLY A 80 -6.86 -7.38 -12.90
N ARG A 81 -6.11 -8.50 -13.06
CA ARG A 81 -4.69 -8.62 -12.68
C ARG A 81 -3.85 -9.00 -13.87
N TYR A 82 -3.24 -8.00 -14.45
CA TYR A 82 -2.34 -8.15 -15.58
C TYR A 82 -0.89 -8.15 -15.11
N ARG A 83 -0.03 -8.83 -15.86
CA ARG A 83 1.42 -8.84 -15.59
C ARG A 83 2.12 -7.59 -16.12
N GLU A 84 1.46 -6.86 -17.01
CA GLU A 84 1.86 -5.56 -17.54
C GLU A 84 0.64 -4.63 -17.52
N PHE A 85 0.78 -3.43 -16.94
CA PHE A 85 -0.28 -2.43 -16.90
C PHE A 85 0.28 -1.03 -16.69
N LEU A 86 -0.52 -0.02 -17.02
CA LEU A 86 -0.19 1.37 -16.77
C LEU A 86 -0.47 1.73 -15.31
N GLN A 87 0.48 2.39 -14.68
CA GLN A 87 0.36 2.97 -13.36
C GLN A 87 0.55 4.49 -13.45
N PHE A 88 -0.31 5.24 -12.78
CA PHE A 88 -0.15 6.68 -12.57
C PHE A 88 0.24 6.91 -11.11
N ASP A 89 1.36 7.58 -10.88
CA ASP A 89 1.82 7.96 -9.55
C ASP A 89 1.95 9.47 -9.43
N ALA A 90 1.56 10.01 -8.29
CA ALA A 90 1.82 11.37 -7.87
C ALA A 90 2.43 11.35 -6.48
N ASP A 91 3.56 12.02 -6.32
CA ASP A 91 4.37 11.93 -5.10
C ASP A 91 4.79 13.30 -4.58
N TYR A 92 4.85 13.37 -3.25
CA TYR A 92 5.50 14.42 -2.51
C TYR A 92 6.70 13.86 -1.76
N VAL A 93 7.86 14.46 -1.90
CA VAL A 93 9.08 14.03 -1.21
C VAL A 93 9.70 15.20 -0.44
N GLY A 94 10.11 14.94 0.79
CA GLY A 94 10.82 15.92 1.60
C GLY A 94 9.90 16.88 2.37
N THR A 95 8.70 16.43 2.75
CA THR A 95 7.79 17.13 3.65
C THR A 95 7.16 16.20 4.67
N ASN A 96 6.93 16.69 5.87
CA ASN A 96 6.14 16.04 6.92
C ASN A 96 4.77 16.71 7.09
N ASN A 97 4.40 17.62 6.20
CA ASN A 97 3.14 18.34 6.29
C ASN A 97 2.00 17.45 5.77
N LEU A 98 1.04 17.14 6.62
CA LEU A 98 -0.14 16.31 6.30
C LEU A 98 -1.07 16.96 5.24
N GLN A 99 -0.84 18.23 4.91
CA GLN A 99 -1.50 18.85 3.77
C GLN A 99 -1.13 18.16 2.45
N ALA A 100 0.09 17.61 2.34
CA ALA A 100 0.50 16.84 1.18
C ALA A 100 -0.35 15.56 1.01
N ASP A 101 -0.61 14.86 2.12
CA ASP A 101 -1.48 13.68 2.13
C ASP A 101 -2.90 14.02 1.73
N ALA A 102 -3.45 15.09 2.30
CA ALA A 102 -4.80 15.56 1.98
C ALA A 102 -4.92 16.02 0.51
N GLU A 103 -3.91 16.72 -0.01
CA GLU A 103 -3.87 17.17 -1.41
C GLU A 103 -3.88 15.98 -2.37
N LEU A 104 -3.15 14.89 -2.08
CA LEU A 104 -3.18 13.68 -2.89
C LEU A 104 -4.55 13.00 -2.88
N CYS A 105 -5.25 13.00 -1.75
CA CYS A 105 -6.62 12.45 -1.68
C CYS A 105 -7.62 13.28 -2.50
N ILE A 106 -7.48 14.60 -2.49
CA ILE A 106 -8.31 15.49 -3.31
C ILE A 106 -7.97 15.30 -4.79
N LEU A 107 -6.68 15.23 -5.13
CA LEU A 107 -6.20 15.01 -6.50
C LEU A 107 -6.74 13.71 -7.10
N ILE A 108 -6.70 12.60 -6.37
CA ILE A 108 -7.24 11.32 -6.89
C ILE A 108 -8.75 11.42 -7.13
N SER A 109 -9.48 12.13 -6.27
CA SER A 109 -10.90 12.40 -6.44
C SER A 109 -11.18 13.18 -7.72
N GLU A 110 -10.44 14.26 -7.96
CA GLU A 110 -10.55 15.07 -9.17
C GLU A 110 -10.22 14.28 -10.44
N ILE A 111 -9.22 13.40 -10.38
CA ILE A 111 -8.87 12.51 -11.50
C ILE A 111 -10.02 11.56 -11.81
N LEU A 112 -10.61 10.91 -10.80
CA LEU A 112 -11.72 9.99 -10.98
C LEU A 112 -12.94 10.69 -11.57
N GLU A 113 -13.28 11.90 -11.08
CA GLU A 113 -14.36 12.71 -11.61
C GLU A 113 -14.11 13.12 -13.08
N LYS A 114 -12.86 13.44 -13.45
CA LYS A 114 -12.47 13.70 -14.84
C LYS A 114 -12.50 12.47 -15.73
N CYS A 115 -12.33 11.28 -15.17
CA CYS A 115 -12.52 10.00 -15.85
C CYS A 115 -14.01 9.61 -16.00
N GLY A 116 -14.93 10.43 -15.52
CA GLY A 116 -16.38 10.24 -15.69
C GLY A 116 -17.10 9.62 -14.51
N LEU A 117 -16.41 9.38 -13.37
CA LEU A 117 -17.06 8.93 -12.16
C LEU A 117 -17.72 10.11 -11.42
N THR A 118 -18.81 9.81 -10.72
CA THR A 118 -19.45 10.74 -9.80
C THR A 118 -19.05 10.46 -8.36
N LYS A 119 -19.32 11.36 -7.43
CA LYS A 119 -19.02 11.15 -5.99
C LYS A 119 -19.76 9.96 -5.37
N SER A 120 -20.83 9.48 -6.00
CA SER A 120 -21.53 8.26 -5.55
C SER A 120 -20.84 6.96 -5.98
N ASP A 121 -19.92 7.04 -6.96
CA ASP A 121 -19.30 5.87 -7.56
C ASP A 121 -18.04 5.40 -6.83
N TYR A 122 -17.54 6.19 -5.87
CA TYR A 122 -16.35 5.83 -5.09
C TYR A 122 -16.35 6.47 -3.70
N THR A 123 -15.48 5.99 -2.83
CA THR A 123 -15.20 6.58 -1.51
C THR A 123 -13.70 6.52 -1.24
N VAL A 124 -13.13 7.63 -0.79
CA VAL A 124 -11.74 7.66 -0.30
C VAL A 124 -11.73 7.20 1.16
N LYS A 125 -11.21 6.02 1.40
CA LYS A 125 -11.01 5.49 2.75
C LYS A 125 -9.69 6.00 3.33
N ILE A 126 -9.71 6.38 4.60
CA ILE A 126 -8.54 6.87 5.33
C ILE A 126 -8.30 6.04 6.58
N SER A 127 -7.05 5.66 6.80
CA SER A 127 -6.55 4.97 7.99
C SER A 127 -5.14 5.48 8.35
N SER A 128 -4.50 4.82 9.30
CA SER A 128 -3.08 5.05 9.61
C SER A 128 -2.41 3.76 10.08
N ARG A 129 -1.18 3.54 9.63
CA ARG A 129 -0.32 2.47 10.11
C ARG A 129 -0.16 2.50 11.63
N LYS A 130 -0.09 3.68 12.22
CA LYS A 130 0.06 3.89 13.67
C LYS A 130 -1.09 3.28 14.47
N ILE A 131 -2.32 3.31 13.95
CA ILE A 131 -3.48 2.66 14.59
C ILE A 131 -3.27 1.15 14.69
N THR A 132 -2.79 0.54 13.61
CA THR A 132 -2.51 -0.90 13.58
C THR A 132 -1.35 -1.26 14.51
N GLU A 133 -0.32 -0.44 14.60
CA GLU A 133 0.82 -0.61 15.50
C GLU A 133 0.39 -0.53 16.96
N GLU A 134 -0.46 0.42 17.33
CA GLU A 134 -1.04 0.52 18.67
C GLU A 134 -1.84 -0.74 19.05
N ILE A 135 -2.57 -1.32 18.09
CA ILE A 135 -3.28 -2.60 18.30
C ILE A 135 -2.28 -3.74 18.55
N PHE A 136 -1.19 -3.81 17.77
CA PHE A 136 -0.17 -4.85 17.95
C PHE A 136 0.54 -4.73 19.29
N ASP A 137 0.81 -3.52 19.76
CA ASP A 137 1.39 -3.28 21.09
C ASP A 137 0.47 -3.77 22.21
N GLN A 138 -0.84 -3.48 22.13
CA GLN A 138 -1.84 -3.98 23.07
C GLN A 138 -1.92 -5.52 23.08
N LEU A 139 -1.74 -6.15 21.92
CA LEU A 139 -1.71 -7.60 21.76
C LEU A 139 -0.36 -8.24 22.11
N LYS A 140 0.65 -7.41 22.46
CA LYS A 140 2.04 -7.82 22.73
C LYS A 140 2.70 -8.55 21.57
N ILE A 141 2.34 -8.21 20.34
CA ILE A 141 2.93 -8.77 19.12
C ILE A 141 4.15 -7.90 18.76
N LYS A 142 5.36 -8.45 18.95
CA LYS A 142 6.62 -7.71 18.77
C LYS A 142 7.50 -8.22 17.63
N SER A 143 7.26 -9.46 17.16
CA SER A 143 8.05 -10.03 16.08
C SER A 143 7.76 -9.34 14.75
N THR A 144 8.76 -8.71 14.14
CA THR A 144 8.65 -8.03 12.86
C THR A 144 8.15 -8.97 11.75
N THR A 145 8.66 -10.21 11.71
CA THR A 145 8.21 -11.23 10.75
C THR A 145 6.74 -11.59 10.96
N GLN A 146 6.29 -11.70 12.22
CA GLN A 146 4.90 -12.00 12.54
C GLN A 146 3.99 -10.81 12.17
N ILE A 147 4.40 -9.58 12.50
CA ILE A 147 3.71 -8.35 12.11
C ILE A 147 3.54 -8.27 10.60
N SER A 148 4.62 -8.48 9.84
CA SER A 148 4.58 -8.51 8.38
C SER A 148 3.57 -9.54 7.85
N THR A 149 3.55 -10.75 8.42
CA THR A 149 2.61 -11.80 8.03
C THR A 149 1.16 -11.41 8.35
N ILE A 150 0.91 -10.81 9.53
CA ILE A 150 -0.42 -10.31 9.92
C ILE A 150 -0.90 -9.24 8.95
N LEU A 151 -0.06 -8.27 8.63
CA LEU A 151 -0.42 -7.18 7.72
C LEU A 151 -0.76 -7.67 6.32
N ARG A 152 0.04 -8.60 5.78
CA ARG A 152 -0.25 -9.26 4.50
C ARG A 152 -1.54 -10.09 4.53
N ALA A 153 -1.91 -10.62 5.69
CA ALA A 153 -3.19 -11.31 5.85
C ALA A 153 -4.36 -10.32 5.88
N LEU A 154 -4.23 -9.25 6.66
CA LEU A 154 -5.26 -8.21 6.80
C LEU A 154 -5.51 -7.44 5.50
N ASP A 155 -4.46 -7.16 4.72
CA ASP A 155 -4.52 -6.55 3.38
C ASP A 155 -5.43 -7.35 2.39
N LYS A 156 -5.72 -8.59 2.71
CA LYS A 156 -6.59 -9.46 1.90
C LYS A 156 -8.05 -9.50 2.36
N ILE A 157 -8.43 -8.71 3.37
CA ILE A 157 -9.79 -8.76 3.96
C ILE A 157 -10.86 -8.52 2.90
N GLU A 158 -10.73 -7.47 2.11
CA GLU A 158 -11.73 -7.13 1.09
C GLU A 158 -11.89 -8.23 0.04
N ARG A 159 -10.77 -8.84 -0.37
CA ARG A 159 -10.78 -9.88 -1.42
C ARG A 159 -11.22 -11.25 -0.92
N LEU A 160 -10.77 -11.65 0.27
CA LEU A 160 -10.99 -13.02 0.78
C LEU A 160 -12.12 -13.12 1.80
N GLY A 161 -12.50 -12.00 2.40
CA GLY A 161 -13.38 -11.96 3.56
C GLY A 161 -12.69 -12.39 4.85
N TRP A 162 -13.26 -11.97 5.98
CA TRP A 162 -12.68 -12.20 7.31
C TRP A 162 -12.48 -13.68 7.62
N LYS A 163 -13.41 -14.55 7.24
CA LYS A 163 -13.33 -16.00 7.49
C LYS A 163 -12.06 -16.65 6.92
N GLU A 164 -11.62 -16.23 5.75
CA GLU A 164 -10.40 -16.75 5.13
C GLU A 164 -9.14 -16.09 5.69
N VAL A 165 -9.24 -14.81 6.06
CA VAL A 165 -8.17 -14.08 6.73
C VAL A 165 -7.86 -14.65 8.10
N VAL A 166 -8.85 -15.08 8.88
CA VAL A 166 -8.66 -15.78 10.16
C VAL A 166 -7.74 -16.99 10.03
N LYS A 167 -7.85 -17.77 8.93
CA LYS A 167 -6.94 -18.89 8.68
C LYS A 167 -5.49 -18.43 8.48
N LEU A 168 -5.29 -17.32 7.75
CA LEU A 168 -3.97 -16.71 7.52
C LEU A 168 -3.39 -16.07 8.80
N LEU A 169 -4.23 -15.53 9.66
CA LEU A 169 -3.82 -15.05 10.99
C LEU A 169 -3.43 -16.20 11.92
N GLY A 170 -4.08 -17.36 11.77
CA GLY A 170 -3.77 -18.60 12.51
C GLY A 170 -2.65 -19.41 11.89
N LYS A 171 -2.90 -20.67 11.61
CA LYS A 171 -1.90 -21.66 11.12
C LYS A 171 -1.54 -21.51 9.64
N GLY A 172 -2.43 -20.92 8.85
CA GLY A 172 -2.26 -20.78 7.42
C GLY A 172 -3.48 -21.26 6.62
N ARG A 173 -3.38 -21.13 5.30
CA ARG A 173 -4.47 -21.42 4.39
C ARG A 173 -3.98 -22.16 3.15
N MET A 174 -4.74 -23.18 2.73
CA MET A 174 -4.63 -23.79 1.41
C MET A 174 -5.50 -22.97 0.46
N ASP A 175 -4.97 -22.58 -0.70
CA ASP A 175 -5.77 -21.92 -1.73
C ASP A 175 -6.47 -22.93 -2.65
N LYS A 176 -7.25 -22.44 -3.63
CA LYS A 176 -7.97 -23.28 -4.58
C LYS A 176 -7.03 -24.05 -5.55
N SER A 177 -5.78 -23.60 -5.70
CA SER A 177 -4.75 -24.28 -6.51
C SER A 177 -3.99 -25.35 -5.75
N GLY A 178 -4.23 -25.49 -4.44
CA GLY A 178 -3.52 -26.42 -3.58
C GLY A 178 -2.25 -25.86 -2.96
N ASP A 179 -1.96 -24.57 -3.17
CA ASP A 179 -0.79 -23.91 -2.59
C ASP A 179 -1.06 -23.51 -1.13
N PHE A 180 -0.16 -23.91 -0.23
CA PHE A 180 -0.28 -23.60 1.18
C PHE A 180 0.46 -22.30 1.53
N THR A 181 -0.29 -21.33 2.05
CA THR A 181 0.27 -20.09 2.63
C THR A 181 0.36 -20.23 4.14
N LYS A 182 1.59 -20.17 4.68
CA LYS A 182 1.84 -20.20 6.13
C LYS A 182 1.21 -18.99 6.81
N GLY A 183 0.59 -19.20 7.97
CA GLY A 183 -0.06 -18.14 8.74
C GLY A 183 0.86 -17.47 9.76
N ALA A 184 0.30 -16.47 10.44
CA ALA A 184 0.99 -15.68 11.45
C ALA A 184 1.07 -16.37 12.83
N ASN A 185 0.46 -17.54 13.00
CA ASN A 185 0.40 -18.32 14.24
C ASN A 185 -0.16 -17.56 15.45
N LEU A 186 -1.15 -16.68 15.23
CA LEU A 186 -1.93 -16.07 16.30
C LEU A 186 -2.85 -17.12 16.93
N THR A 187 -3.07 -17.01 18.25
CA THR A 187 -4.08 -17.78 18.96
C THR A 187 -5.48 -17.27 18.63
N GLU A 188 -6.50 -18.09 18.79
CA GLU A 188 -7.89 -17.68 18.58
C GLU A 188 -8.28 -16.46 19.42
N LYS A 189 -7.79 -16.39 20.66
CA LYS A 189 -7.99 -15.23 21.54
C LYS A 189 -7.38 -13.95 20.96
N GLN A 190 -6.16 -14.03 20.43
CA GLN A 190 -5.51 -12.88 19.79
C GLN A 190 -6.24 -12.45 18.52
N ILE A 191 -6.70 -13.40 17.70
CA ILE A 191 -7.45 -13.12 16.47
C ILE A 191 -8.76 -12.41 16.79
N LYS A 192 -9.51 -12.92 17.78
CA LYS A 192 -10.76 -12.30 18.22
C LYS A 192 -10.56 -10.87 18.73
N LEU A 193 -9.54 -10.68 19.58
CA LEU A 193 -9.22 -9.36 20.11
C LEU A 193 -8.73 -8.40 19.02
N LEU A 194 -7.94 -8.88 18.05
CA LEU A 194 -7.53 -8.10 16.88
C LEU A 194 -8.74 -7.63 16.07
N GLU A 195 -9.71 -8.51 15.82
CA GLU A 195 -10.93 -8.18 15.10
C GLU A 195 -11.76 -7.12 15.85
N GLU A 196 -11.96 -7.30 17.16
CA GLU A 196 -12.66 -6.35 18.01
C GLU A 196 -11.98 -4.97 17.97
N LYS A 197 -10.67 -4.93 18.16
CA LYS A 197 -9.90 -3.70 18.15
C LYS A 197 -9.93 -2.96 16.80
N ILE A 198 -9.88 -3.68 15.68
CA ILE A 198 -10.03 -3.08 14.36
C ILE A 198 -11.43 -2.50 14.20
N LYS A 199 -12.48 -3.22 14.60
CA LYS A 199 -13.87 -2.76 14.49
C LYS A 199 -14.21 -1.57 15.40
N GLU A 200 -13.60 -1.51 16.57
CA GLU A 200 -13.80 -0.44 17.56
C GLU A 200 -12.90 0.78 17.33
N ALA A 201 -11.90 0.68 16.43
CA ALA A 201 -10.98 1.77 16.19
C ALA A 201 -11.72 3.03 15.70
N THR A 202 -11.37 4.14 16.29
CA THR A 202 -11.91 5.46 15.96
C THR A 202 -10.80 6.34 15.35
N PRO A 203 -11.14 7.41 14.64
CA PRO A 203 -10.15 8.30 14.04
C PRO A 203 -9.47 9.22 15.09
N ASN A 204 -8.99 8.65 16.20
CA ASN A 204 -8.35 9.38 17.29
C ASN A 204 -6.84 9.61 17.11
N ASN A 205 -6.25 9.06 16.06
CA ASN A 205 -4.86 9.32 15.69
C ASN A 205 -4.67 10.76 15.20
N LYS A 206 -3.65 11.45 15.71
CA LYS A 206 -3.38 12.87 15.41
C LYS A 206 -3.29 13.17 13.92
N ASP A 207 -2.62 12.32 13.16
CA ASP A 207 -2.42 12.52 11.73
C ASP A 207 -3.75 12.42 10.99
N VAL A 208 -4.57 11.42 11.32
CA VAL A 208 -5.92 11.22 10.75
C VAL A 208 -6.83 12.40 11.08
N LEU A 209 -6.83 12.86 12.34
CA LEU A 209 -7.64 14.01 12.75
C LEU A 209 -7.26 15.29 12.02
N GLU A 210 -5.96 15.55 11.84
CA GLU A 210 -5.50 16.74 11.11
C GLU A 210 -5.86 16.66 9.63
N ILE A 211 -5.73 15.49 8.98
CA ILE A 211 -6.15 15.30 7.59
C ILE A 211 -7.67 15.52 7.44
N ILE A 212 -8.48 14.99 8.35
CA ILE A 212 -9.94 15.22 8.34
C ILE A 212 -10.27 16.71 8.49
N LYS A 213 -9.53 17.44 9.32
CA LYS A 213 -9.68 18.88 9.47
C LYS A 213 -9.34 19.64 8.19
N ILE A 214 -8.26 19.23 7.51
CA ILE A 214 -7.88 19.78 6.20
C ILE A 214 -8.97 19.48 5.16
N PHE A 215 -9.47 18.24 5.08
CA PHE A 215 -10.59 17.89 4.19
C PHE A 215 -11.80 18.79 4.38
N LYS A 216 -12.18 19.06 5.63
CA LYS A 216 -13.30 19.97 5.95
C LYS A 216 -13.01 21.39 5.48
N ALA A 217 -11.78 21.88 5.65
CA ALA A 217 -11.39 23.23 5.20
C ALA A 217 -11.46 23.37 3.67
N TYR A 218 -11.21 22.30 2.92
CA TYR A 218 -11.33 22.24 1.45
C TYR A 218 -12.72 21.81 0.96
N ASN A 219 -13.70 21.64 1.86
CA ASN A 219 -15.03 21.11 1.53
C ASN A 219 -14.97 19.72 0.85
N PHE A 220 -13.93 18.95 1.11
CA PHE A 220 -13.82 17.58 0.63
C PHE A 220 -14.62 16.66 1.56
N THR A 221 -15.69 16.08 1.04
CA THR A 221 -16.65 15.28 1.83
C THR A 221 -16.68 13.82 1.46
N ASN A 222 -16.10 13.44 0.31
CA ASN A 222 -16.14 12.07 -0.21
C ASN A 222 -15.07 11.17 0.41
N PHE A 223 -15.05 11.10 1.74
CA PHE A 223 -14.12 10.23 2.47
C PHE A 223 -14.81 9.53 3.64
N LYS A 224 -14.19 8.44 4.08
CA LYS A 224 -14.62 7.66 5.25
C LYS A 224 -13.39 7.18 6.02
N PHE A 225 -13.42 7.29 7.34
CA PHE A 225 -12.46 6.58 8.18
C PHE A 225 -12.78 5.08 8.16
N ASP A 226 -11.79 4.27 7.82
CA ASP A 226 -11.94 2.81 7.79
C ASP A 226 -10.65 2.16 8.30
N PRO A 227 -10.63 1.68 9.56
CA PRO A 227 -9.45 1.08 10.16
C PRO A 227 -9.07 -0.26 9.54
N SER A 228 -9.91 -0.84 8.70
CA SER A 228 -9.61 -2.07 7.96
C SER A 228 -8.71 -1.83 6.74
N VAL A 229 -8.53 -0.57 6.34
CA VAL A 229 -7.55 -0.20 5.30
C VAL A 229 -6.15 -0.37 5.87
N ILE A 230 -5.55 -1.48 5.52
CA ILE A 230 -4.23 -1.91 5.97
C ILE A 230 -3.42 -2.32 4.74
N ARG A 231 -2.22 -1.76 4.60
CA ARG A 231 -1.32 -2.13 3.49
C ARG A 231 -0.29 -3.14 3.96
N GLY A 232 -0.12 -4.21 3.19
CA GLY A 232 0.78 -5.32 3.50
C GLY A 232 2.27 -5.00 3.36
N LEU A 233 2.63 -3.86 2.76
CA LEU A 233 4.01 -3.47 2.53
C LEU A 233 4.59 -2.72 3.76
N GLU A 234 5.84 -3.03 4.09
CA GLU A 234 6.51 -2.53 5.31
C GLU A 234 6.90 -1.05 5.26
N TYR A 235 6.93 -0.43 4.09
CA TYR A 235 7.35 0.97 3.95
C TYR A 235 6.27 1.99 4.30
N TYR A 236 5.03 1.58 4.56
CA TYR A 236 3.99 2.47 5.07
C TYR A 236 4.21 2.74 6.56
N THR A 237 4.33 4.01 6.96
CA THR A 237 4.66 4.42 8.34
C THR A 237 3.67 5.40 8.95
N GLY A 238 2.73 5.93 8.17
CA GLY A 238 1.80 6.97 8.58
C GLY A 238 0.40 6.77 8.02
N PRO A 239 -0.26 7.86 7.56
CA PRO A 239 -1.56 7.79 6.93
C PRO A 239 -1.58 6.85 5.73
N ILE A 240 -2.71 6.17 5.55
CA ILE A 240 -2.96 5.24 4.45
C ILE A 240 -4.30 5.59 3.84
N PHE A 241 -4.34 5.58 2.51
CA PHE A 241 -5.53 5.89 1.74
C PHE A 241 -5.80 4.78 0.74
N GLU A 242 -7.08 4.54 0.51
CA GLU A 242 -7.55 3.63 -0.52
C GLU A 242 -8.85 4.14 -1.10
N VAL A 243 -9.02 4.03 -2.40
CA VAL A 243 -10.28 4.36 -3.05
C VAL A 243 -11.02 3.09 -3.37
N ASN A 244 -12.22 2.97 -2.84
CA ASN A 244 -13.12 1.87 -3.16
C ASN A 244 -14.21 2.37 -4.10
N LEU A 245 -14.42 1.64 -5.19
CA LEU A 245 -15.57 1.82 -6.06
C LEU A 245 -16.81 1.23 -5.39
N THR A 246 -17.97 1.80 -5.65
CA THR A 246 -19.27 1.34 -5.12
C THR A 246 -19.96 0.34 -6.04
N PHE A 247 -19.33 0.00 -7.16
CA PHE A 247 -19.79 -0.95 -8.17
C PHE A 247 -18.69 -1.94 -8.54
N ASP A 248 -19.07 -3.08 -9.05
CA ASP A 248 -18.16 -4.11 -9.53
C ASP A 248 -17.57 -3.71 -10.90
N VAL A 249 -16.27 -3.98 -11.09
CA VAL A 249 -15.51 -3.70 -12.32
C VAL A 249 -15.17 -5.00 -13.02
#